data_323f1beeabf27946da5cb1326cc34393
#
_entry.id   323f1beeabf27946da5cb1326cc34393
#
_cell.length_a   1.000
_cell.length_b   1.000
_cell.length_c   1.000
_cell.angle_alpha   90.00
_cell.angle_beta   90.00
_cell.angle_gamma   90.00
#
_symmetry.space_group_name_H-M   'P 1'
#
loop_
_entity.id
_entity.type
_entity.pdbx_description
1 polymer ?
#
loop_
_entity_poly.entity_id
_entity_poly.type
_entity_poly.pdbx_seq_one_letter_code
_entity_poly.pdbx_strand_id
1 'polypeptide(L)'
;MSNKSRVYFQEENAKILYANTLTTRLIENESIDLIVTSPPYNLDIEYKSCNDAQPYEEYLKFTECWLKRCLRWLKSDGRMCLNIPLDKNKGGHQSVGADIIEIAKKVGY
;
A
#
# COMPACT_ATOMS: atom_id res chain seq x y z
N MET A 1 17.74 13.59 -0.14
CA MET A 1 16.70 14.46 -0.66
C MET A 1 15.49 14.41 0.24
N SER A 2 15.07 15.55 0.72
CA SER A 2 13.99 15.56 1.66
C SER A 2 12.66 15.50 0.92
N ASN A 3 11.99 14.37 1.02
CA ASN A 3 10.62 14.22 0.57
C ASN A 3 9.71 14.61 1.71
N LYS A 4 9.68 15.90 2.01
CA LYS A 4 8.80 16.38 3.06
C LYS A 4 7.36 16.17 2.66
N SER A 5 6.63 15.44 3.49
CA SER A 5 5.19 15.28 3.34
C SER A 5 4.53 16.66 3.44
N ARG A 6 3.63 16.94 2.53
CA ARG A 6 2.89 18.21 2.53
C ARG A 6 1.53 18.05 1.90
N VAL A 7 0.64 18.93 2.28
CA VAL A 7 -0.64 19.07 1.58
C VAL A 7 -0.37 19.77 0.26
N TYR A 8 -0.64 19.09 -0.85
CA TYR A 8 -0.46 19.62 -2.19
C TYR A 8 -1.65 20.45 -2.63
N PHE A 9 -2.83 20.01 -2.29
CA PHE A 9 -4.09 20.67 -2.64
C PHE A 9 -5.13 20.37 -1.56
N GLN A 10 -5.96 21.35 -1.26
CA GLN A 10 -7.04 21.14 -0.30
C GLN A 10 -8.22 22.04 -0.64
N GLU A 11 -9.40 21.46 -0.61
CA GLU A 11 -10.68 22.17 -0.64
C GLU A 11 -11.59 21.56 0.40
N GLU A 12 -12.83 22.00 0.48
CA GLU A 12 -13.75 21.59 1.56
C GLU A 12 -13.89 20.08 1.69
N ASN A 13 -14.01 19.37 0.54
CA ASN A 13 -14.30 17.94 0.54
C ASN A 13 -13.17 17.08 -0.04
N ALA A 14 -12.03 17.67 -0.35
CA ALA A 14 -10.93 16.92 -0.96
C ALA A 14 -9.57 17.46 -0.52
N LYS A 15 -8.63 16.56 -0.36
CA LYS A 15 -7.26 16.88 0.00
C LYS A 15 -6.32 15.99 -0.79
N ILE A 16 -5.30 16.57 -1.41
CA ILE A 16 -4.25 15.82 -2.07
C ILE A 16 -2.97 16.01 -1.28
N LEU A 17 -2.36 14.91 -0.88
CA LEU A 17 -1.12 14.92 -0.13
C LEU A 17 0.03 14.47 -1.03
N TYR A 18 1.14 15.18 -0.94
CA TYR A 18 2.40 14.73 -1.50
C TYR A 18 3.17 14.09 -0.35
N ALA A 19 3.25 12.76 -0.34
CA ALA A 19 3.77 12.06 0.82
C ALA A 19 4.18 10.63 0.49
N ASN A 20 5.10 10.11 1.28
CA ASN A 20 5.43 8.70 1.26
C ASN A 20 4.55 7.98 2.28
N THR A 21 3.76 7.02 1.84
CA THR A 21 2.84 6.28 2.70
C THR A 21 3.53 5.54 3.84
N LEU A 22 4.80 5.18 3.68
CA LEU A 22 5.54 4.46 4.71
C LEU A 22 6.01 5.37 5.85
N THR A 23 6.08 6.68 5.63
CA THR A 23 6.69 7.59 6.60
C THR A 23 5.84 8.81 6.94
N THR A 24 4.80 9.11 6.19
CA THR A 24 4.02 10.32 6.40
C THR A 24 3.28 10.31 7.74
N ARG A 25 3.18 11.48 8.35
CA ARG A 25 2.38 11.72 9.55
C ARG A 25 1.19 12.64 9.29
N LEU A 26 0.90 12.89 8.01
CA LEU A 26 -0.20 13.79 7.63
C LEU A 26 -1.58 13.16 7.78
N ILE A 27 -1.66 11.84 7.96
CA ILE A 27 -2.90 11.12 8.16
C ILE A 27 -2.98 10.66 9.61
N GLU A 28 -4.04 11.06 10.29
CA GLU A 28 -4.25 10.67 11.68
C GLU A 28 -4.62 9.19 11.79
N ASN A 29 -4.22 8.58 12.89
CA ASN A 29 -4.64 7.21 13.20
C ASN A 29 -6.14 7.16 13.41
N GLU A 30 -6.75 6.05 13.02
CA GLU A 30 -8.18 5.78 13.19
C GLU A 30 -9.07 6.91 12.64
N SER A 31 -8.68 7.44 11.48
CA SER A 31 -9.40 8.55 10.85
C SER A 31 -10.03 8.20 9.51
N ILE A 32 -9.70 7.04 8.92
CA ILE A 32 -10.07 6.69 7.56
C ILE A 32 -11.15 5.60 7.58
N ASP A 33 -12.20 5.82 6.82
CA ASP A 33 -13.29 4.86 6.69
C ASP A 33 -13.01 3.81 5.61
N LEU A 34 -12.35 4.22 4.52
CA LEU A 34 -12.10 3.35 3.39
C LEU A 34 -10.78 3.70 2.72
N ILE A 35 -9.95 2.70 2.49
CA ILE A 35 -8.75 2.84 1.67
C ILE A 35 -8.94 2.02 0.40
N VAL A 36 -8.73 2.65 -0.75
CA VAL A 36 -8.76 1.98 -2.06
C VAL A 36 -7.42 2.24 -2.72
N THR A 37 -6.70 1.18 -3.07
CA THR A 37 -5.36 1.35 -3.62
C THR A 37 -4.96 0.20 -4.54
N SER A 38 -4.03 0.49 -5.44
CA SER A 38 -3.37 -0.48 -6.31
C SER A 38 -1.88 -0.37 -6.04
N PRO A 39 -1.32 -1.18 -5.14
CA PRO A 39 0.11 -1.12 -4.86
C PRO A 39 0.90 -1.66 -6.07
N PRO A 40 2.23 -1.46 -6.10
CA PRO A 40 3.06 -2.09 -7.12
C PRO A 40 2.83 -3.60 -7.16
N TYR A 41 2.78 -4.17 -8.36
CA TYR A 41 2.43 -5.58 -8.54
C TYR A 41 3.63 -6.52 -8.62
N ASN A 42 4.83 -5.97 -8.64
CA ASN A 42 6.07 -6.75 -8.78
C ASN A 42 6.09 -7.56 -10.09
N LEU A 43 5.70 -6.93 -11.20
CA LEU A 43 5.60 -7.57 -12.51
C LEU A 43 6.74 -7.19 -13.46
N ASP A 44 7.90 -6.80 -12.93
CA ASP A 44 9.07 -6.35 -13.70
C ASP A 44 8.79 -5.10 -14.56
N ILE A 45 7.87 -4.27 -14.11
CA ILE A 45 7.56 -3.00 -14.77
C ILE A 45 8.43 -1.90 -14.16
N GLU A 46 9.14 -1.16 -15.00
CA GLU A 46 9.92 -0.01 -14.56
C GLU A 46 9.02 1.21 -14.42
N TYR A 47 9.00 1.79 -13.25
CA TYR A 47 8.32 3.05 -13.00
C TYR A 47 9.35 4.18 -12.91
N LYS A 48 8.91 5.40 -13.12
CA LYS A 48 9.78 6.56 -13.11
C LYS A 48 10.55 6.72 -11.80
N SER A 49 9.97 6.33 -10.68
CA SER A 49 10.56 6.49 -9.34
C SER A 49 10.81 5.20 -8.61
N CYS A 50 10.46 4.06 -9.19
CA CYS A 50 10.71 2.77 -8.57
C CYS A 50 10.74 1.65 -9.61
N ASN A 51 11.33 0.54 -9.23
CA ASN A 51 11.41 -0.65 -10.06
C ASN A 51 10.49 -1.72 -9.47
N ASP A 52 9.59 -2.27 -10.30
CA ASP A 52 8.62 -3.29 -9.91
C ASP A 52 9.19 -4.72 -10.04
N ALA A 53 10.52 -4.87 -10.01
CA ALA A 53 11.21 -6.15 -10.21
C ALA A 53 12.03 -6.57 -8.99
N GLN A 54 11.60 -6.21 -7.79
CA GLN A 54 12.31 -6.61 -6.57
C GLN A 54 12.10 -8.09 -6.24
N PRO A 55 13.03 -8.72 -5.51
CA PRO A 55 12.85 -10.08 -5.04
C PRO A 55 11.53 -10.24 -4.30
N TYR A 56 10.89 -11.39 -4.47
CA TYR A 56 9.54 -11.61 -3.94
C TYR A 56 9.47 -11.46 -2.42
N GLU A 57 10.48 -11.93 -1.70
CA GLU A 57 10.52 -11.79 -0.25
C GLU A 57 10.56 -10.32 0.19
N GLU A 58 11.32 -9.50 -0.52
CA GLU A 58 11.38 -8.06 -0.25
C GLU A 58 10.06 -7.38 -0.59
N TYR A 59 9.43 -7.80 -1.67
CA TYR A 59 8.11 -7.34 -2.04
C TYR A 59 7.09 -7.63 -0.92
N LEU A 60 7.12 -8.84 -0.36
CA LEU A 60 6.22 -9.21 0.72
C LEU A 60 6.51 -8.42 2.01
N LYS A 61 7.77 -8.15 2.32
CA LYS A 61 8.13 -7.29 3.46
C LYS A 61 7.64 -5.87 3.27
N PHE A 62 7.82 -5.32 2.08
CA PHE A 62 7.30 -4.01 1.73
C PHE A 62 5.77 -3.99 1.88
N THR A 63 5.10 -5.03 1.42
CA THR A 63 3.65 -5.18 1.54
C THR A 63 3.20 -5.18 3.00
N GLU A 64 3.91 -5.92 3.85
CA GLU A 64 3.62 -5.92 5.29
C GLU A 64 3.74 -4.52 5.88
N CYS A 65 4.77 -3.77 5.50
CA CYS A 65 4.99 -2.43 6.01
C CYS A 65 3.85 -1.47 5.69
N TRP A 66 3.43 -1.39 4.43
CA TRP A 66 2.37 -0.45 4.08
C TRP A 66 1.00 -0.94 4.57
N LEU A 67 0.77 -2.25 4.68
CA LEU A 67 -0.45 -2.77 5.28
C LEU A 67 -0.57 -2.37 6.75
N LYS A 68 0.53 -2.44 7.51
CA LYS A 68 0.55 -1.98 8.90
C LYS A 68 0.21 -0.50 9.01
N ARG A 69 0.76 0.33 8.14
CA ARG A 69 0.46 1.77 8.14
C ARG A 69 -1.00 2.02 7.84
N CYS A 70 -1.54 1.39 6.81
CA CYS A 70 -2.94 1.54 6.44
C CYS A 70 -3.88 1.09 7.57
N LEU A 71 -3.55 0.01 8.25
CA LEU A 71 -4.37 -0.48 9.36
C LEU A 71 -4.46 0.55 10.49
N ARG A 72 -3.35 1.24 10.78
CA ARG A 72 -3.37 2.33 11.78
C ARG A 72 -4.29 3.47 11.40
N TRP A 73 -4.33 3.81 10.11
CA TRP A 73 -5.16 4.90 9.63
C TRP A 73 -6.65 4.55 9.61
N LEU A 74 -6.97 3.27 9.46
CA LEU A 74 -8.35 2.82 9.40
C LEU A 74 -9.02 2.88 10.76
N LYS A 75 -10.27 3.31 10.77
CA LYS A 75 -11.14 3.15 11.92
C LYS A 75 -11.40 1.66 12.17
N SER A 76 -11.88 1.31 13.35
CA SER A 76 -12.15 -0.08 13.71
C SER A 76 -13.13 -0.78 12.77
N ASP A 77 -14.04 -0.04 12.18
CA ASP A 77 -15.01 -0.55 11.18
C ASP A 77 -14.62 -0.15 9.75
N GLY A 78 -13.41 0.37 9.56
CA GLY A 78 -12.91 0.76 8.25
C GLY A 78 -12.62 -0.42 7.34
N ARG A 79 -12.52 -0.15 6.05
CA ARG A 79 -12.30 -1.19 5.05
C ARG A 79 -11.15 -0.87 4.12
N MET A 80 -10.49 -1.93 3.68
CA MET A 80 -9.41 -1.86 2.70
C MET A 80 -9.85 -2.57 1.43
N CYS A 81 -9.72 -1.88 0.29
CA CYS A 81 -9.96 -2.46 -1.03
C CYS A 81 -8.67 -2.41 -1.83
N LEU A 82 -8.15 -3.57 -2.18
CA LEU A 82 -6.93 -3.68 -2.97
C LEU A 82 -7.24 -4.17 -4.37
N ASN A 83 -6.68 -3.48 -5.35
CA ASN A 83 -6.68 -3.93 -6.72
C ASN A 83 -5.30 -4.52 -7.02
N ILE A 84 -5.22 -5.84 -7.05
CA ILE A 84 -3.97 -6.58 -7.26
C ILE A 84 -4.21 -7.72 -8.23
N PRO A 85 -3.16 -8.17 -8.95
CA PRO A 85 -3.29 -9.37 -9.77
C PRO A 85 -3.49 -10.60 -8.90
N LEU A 86 -4.22 -11.57 -9.41
CA LEU A 86 -4.47 -12.80 -8.68
C LEU A 86 -3.19 -13.62 -8.57
N ASP A 87 -2.45 -13.71 -9.65
CA ASP A 87 -1.24 -14.51 -9.76
C ASP A 87 -0.09 -13.73 -10.36
N LYS A 88 1.13 -14.12 -9.98
CA LYS A 88 2.33 -13.69 -10.65
C LYS A 88 2.66 -14.69 -11.76
N ASN A 89 2.62 -14.27 -13.01
CA ASN A 89 2.70 -15.15 -14.16
C ASN A 89 4.09 -15.70 -14.49
N LYS A 90 5.12 -15.20 -13.87
CA LYS A 90 6.48 -15.70 -14.15
C LYS A 90 6.77 -16.96 -13.35
N GLY A 91 6.98 -18.06 -14.05
CA GLY A 91 7.21 -19.36 -13.43
C GLY A 91 5.94 -20.00 -12.89
N GLY A 92 4.80 -19.34 -13.05
CA GLY A 92 3.50 -19.98 -13.02
C GLY A 92 2.91 -20.41 -11.67
N HIS A 93 3.49 -20.04 -10.53
CA HIS A 93 3.05 -20.74 -9.32
C HIS A 93 2.96 -19.88 -8.06
N GLN A 94 2.92 -18.56 -8.17
CA GLN A 94 2.75 -17.72 -7.00
C GLN A 94 1.42 -16.99 -7.07
N SER A 95 0.54 -17.25 -6.11
CA SER A 95 -0.68 -16.49 -5.94
C SER A 95 -0.37 -15.27 -5.09
N VAL A 96 -0.11 -14.15 -5.73
CA VAL A 96 0.18 -12.88 -5.04
C VAL A 96 -1.01 -12.47 -4.15
N GLY A 97 -2.22 -12.64 -4.66
CA GLY A 97 -3.43 -12.34 -3.89
C GLY A 97 -3.51 -13.13 -2.60
N ALA A 98 -3.26 -14.43 -2.67
CA ALA A 98 -3.30 -15.30 -1.47
C ALA A 98 -2.22 -14.90 -0.46
N ASP A 99 -1.01 -14.63 -0.93
CA ASP A 99 0.09 -14.22 -0.05
C ASP A 99 -0.19 -12.90 0.64
N ILE A 100 -0.75 -11.93 -0.07
CA ILE A 100 -1.11 -10.65 0.52
C ILE A 100 -2.24 -10.81 1.55
N ILE A 101 -3.22 -11.65 1.28
CA ILE A 101 -4.29 -11.94 2.24
C ILE A 101 -3.71 -12.53 3.53
N GLU A 102 -2.77 -13.46 3.42
CA GLU A 102 -2.11 -14.05 4.59
C GLU A 102 -1.38 -12.98 5.41
N ILE A 103 -0.62 -12.12 4.74
CA ILE A 103 0.08 -11.02 5.42
C ILE A 103 -0.92 -10.09 6.09
N ALA A 104 -2.00 -9.74 5.42
CA ALA A 104 -3.02 -8.86 5.98
C ALA A 104 -3.63 -9.45 7.25
N LYS A 105 -3.96 -10.73 7.24
CA LYS A 105 -4.49 -11.42 8.43
C LYS A 105 -3.48 -11.41 9.57
N LYS A 106 -2.22 -11.66 9.27
CA LYS A 106 -1.15 -11.64 10.27
C LYS A 106 -0.96 -10.25 10.87
N VAL A 107 -1.12 -9.20 10.08
CA VAL A 107 -1.00 -7.80 10.51
C VAL A 107 -2.18 -7.39 11.38
N GLY A 108 -3.36 -7.94 11.15
CA GLY A 108 -4.54 -7.65 11.96
C GLY A 108 -5.81 -7.26 11.22
N TYR A 109 -5.83 -7.45 9.92
CA TYR A 109 -7.03 -7.18 9.14
C TYR A 109 -8.10 -8.26 9.38
#